data_049e63c11405fbef3edd852a9b465ada
#
_entry.id   049e63c11405fbef3edd852a9b465ada
#
_cell.length_a   1.000
_cell.length_b   1.000
_cell.length_c   1.000
_cell.angle_alpha   90.00
_cell.angle_beta   90.00
_cell.angle_gamma   90.00
#
_symmetry.space_group_name_H-M   'P 1'
#
loop_
_entity.id
_entity.type
_entity.pdbx_description
1 polymer ?
#
loop_
_entity_poly.entity_id
_entity_poly.type
_entity_poly.pdbx_seq_one_letter_code
_entity_poly.pdbx_strand_id
1 'polypeptide(L)'
;MKEILDRILAEEEEGGEIFRFNDLIFRLAGRTEGKVPHLHFNNKAETRFGAIKLNTNYYFPHGNKYTDRLSKKENALFNIFMTKKVFENVAKIWNEQHPDGLKLNPKLKPDYSVIIMPK
;
A
#
# COMPACT_ATOMS: atom_id res chain seq x y z
N MET A 1 -6.37 -12.40 12.03
CA MET A 1 -5.78 -11.63 10.98
C MET A 1 -5.72 -12.33 9.66
N LYS A 2 -6.66 -13.20 9.48
CA LYS A 2 -6.75 -13.91 8.26
C LYS A 2 -6.98 -13.04 7.06
N GLU A 3 -7.71 -11.96 7.26
CA GLU A 3 -8.02 -11.06 6.17
C GLU A 3 -6.80 -10.41 5.58
N ILE A 4 -5.78 -10.23 6.39
CA ILE A 4 -4.56 -9.59 5.90
C ILE A 4 -3.90 -10.45 4.85
N LEU A 5 -4.07 -11.75 4.98
CA LEU A 5 -3.44 -12.68 4.06
C LEU A 5 -4.35 -13.09 2.93
N ASP A 6 -5.53 -12.51 2.87
CA ASP A 6 -6.46 -12.81 1.82
C ASP A 6 -6.02 -12.13 0.54
N ARG A 7 -5.28 -12.86 -0.26
CA ARG A 7 -4.72 -12.33 -1.50
C ARG A 7 -5.59 -12.74 -2.65
N ILE A 8 -5.77 -11.82 -3.55
CA ILE A 8 -6.48 -12.11 -4.78
C ILE A 8 -5.44 -12.27 -5.86
N LEU A 9 -5.32 -13.47 -6.37
CA LEU A 9 -4.27 -13.78 -7.32
C LEU A 9 -4.55 -13.32 -8.73
N ALA A 10 -5.76 -12.86 -8.95
CA ALA A 10 -6.17 -12.48 -10.30
C ALA A 10 -5.33 -11.34 -10.86
N GLU A 11 -4.75 -10.53 -10.00
CA GLU A 11 -3.97 -9.40 -10.47
C GLU A 11 -2.51 -9.70 -10.62
N GLU A 12 -2.14 -10.92 -10.54
CA GLU A 12 -0.74 -11.25 -10.60
C GLU A 12 -0.05 -10.88 -11.87
N GLU A 13 -0.77 -10.86 -12.94
CA GLU A 13 -0.17 -10.48 -14.19
C GLU A 13 0.28 -9.03 -14.15
N GLU A 14 -0.38 -8.23 -13.33
CA GLU A 14 0.02 -6.85 -13.13
C GLU A 14 1.14 -6.75 -12.12
N GLY A 15 1.44 -7.84 -11.46
CA GLY A 15 2.47 -7.85 -10.46
C GLY A 15 2.04 -7.37 -9.11
N GLY A 16 0.77 -7.08 -8.92
CA GLY A 16 0.32 -6.53 -7.65
C GLY A 16 -0.31 -7.56 -6.74
N GLU A 17 0.16 -7.62 -5.50
CA GLU A 17 -0.49 -8.39 -4.47
C GLU A 17 -1.62 -7.57 -3.89
N ILE A 18 -2.74 -8.23 -3.60
CA ILE A 18 -3.91 -7.54 -3.06
C ILE A 18 -4.19 -8.02 -1.65
N PHE A 19 -4.41 -7.07 -0.76
CA PHE A 19 -4.73 -7.33 0.63
C PHE A 19 -6.04 -6.63 0.98
N ARG A 20 -6.87 -7.30 1.76
CA ARG A 20 -8.13 -6.71 2.21
C ARG A 20 -8.11 -6.54 3.70
N PHE A 21 -8.59 -5.41 4.17
CA PHE A 21 -8.65 -5.12 5.59
C PHE A 21 -9.83 -4.19 5.85
N ASN A 22 -10.85 -4.73 6.49
CA ASN A 22 -12.13 -4.02 6.70
C ASN A 22 -12.70 -3.63 5.35
N ASP A 23 -13.03 -2.36 5.18
CA ASP A 23 -13.60 -1.87 3.93
C ASP A 23 -12.56 -1.41 2.94
N LEU A 24 -11.30 -1.57 3.27
CA LEU A 24 -10.23 -1.09 2.41
C LEU A 24 -9.57 -2.24 1.67
N ILE A 25 -9.13 -1.95 0.48
CA ILE A 25 -8.40 -2.88 -0.35
C ILE A 25 -7.08 -2.23 -0.69
N PHE A 26 -5.99 -2.94 -0.41
CA PHE A 26 -4.65 -2.45 -0.70
C PHE A 26 -4.03 -3.32 -1.77
N ARG A 27 -3.37 -2.69 -2.73
CA ARG A 27 -2.68 -3.41 -3.78
C ARG A 27 -1.25 -2.91 -3.88
N LEU A 28 -0.32 -3.82 -3.72
CA LEU A 28 1.09 -3.47 -3.88
C LEU A 28 1.35 -3.15 -5.34
N ALA A 29 2.08 -2.06 -5.58
CA ALA A 29 2.39 -1.66 -6.95
C ALA A 29 3.14 -2.78 -7.67
N GLY A 30 2.72 -3.05 -8.91
CA GLY A 30 3.32 -4.11 -9.68
C GLY A 30 4.59 -3.68 -10.37
N ARG A 31 5.17 -4.61 -11.11
CA ARG A 31 6.49 -4.42 -11.73
C ARG A 31 6.58 -3.21 -12.63
N THR A 32 5.49 -2.86 -13.27
CA THR A 32 5.49 -1.78 -14.25
C THR A 32 5.00 -0.47 -13.68
N GLU A 33 4.78 -0.41 -12.38
CA GLU A 33 4.16 0.76 -11.78
C GLU A 33 5.15 1.66 -11.05
N GLY A 34 6.35 1.77 -11.58
CA GLY A 34 7.32 2.70 -11.04
C GLY A 34 8.34 2.05 -10.17
N LYS A 35 9.26 2.86 -9.65
CA LYS A 35 10.40 2.37 -8.88
C LYS A 35 10.34 2.75 -7.41
N VAL A 36 9.34 3.52 -7.02
CA VAL A 36 9.18 3.93 -5.62
C VAL A 36 8.15 3.05 -4.98
N PRO A 37 8.49 2.36 -3.88
CA PRO A 37 7.54 1.45 -3.26
C PRO A 37 6.29 2.16 -2.80
N HIS A 38 5.15 1.63 -3.18
CA HIS A 38 3.87 2.20 -2.74
C HIS A 38 2.76 1.17 -2.79
N LEU A 39 1.75 1.41 -1.95
CA LEU A 39 0.52 0.62 -1.95
C LEU A 39 -0.60 1.50 -2.45
N HIS A 40 -1.30 1.02 -3.44
CA HIS A 40 -2.57 1.63 -3.84
C HIS A 40 -3.63 1.24 -2.84
N PHE A 41 -4.59 2.12 -2.63
CA PHE A 41 -5.75 1.75 -1.82
C PHE A 41 -7.02 2.17 -2.51
N ASN A 42 -8.08 1.44 -2.24
CA ASN A 42 -9.43 1.88 -2.55
C ASN A 42 -10.37 1.28 -1.52
N ASN A 43 -11.56 1.85 -1.43
CA ASN A 43 -12.59 1.27 -0.59
C ASN A 43 -13.46 0.36 -1.42
N LYS A 44 -14.28 -0.44 -0.75
CA LYS A 44 -15.14 -1.39 -1.44
C LYS A 44 -16.12 -0.73 -2.40
N ALA A 45 -16.57 0.46 -2.06
CA ALA A 45 -17.51 1.20 -2.91
C ALA A 45 -16.83 1.83 -4.11
N GLU A 46 -15.48 1.76 -4.18
CA GLU A 46 -14.71 2.33 -5.27
C GLU A 46 -14.94 3.82 -5.45
N THR A 47 -15.09 4.51 -4.34
CA THR A 47 -15.27 5.94 -4.33
C THR A 47 -14.05 6.69 -3.82
N ARG A 48 -13.08 5.96 -3.26
CA ARG A 48 -11.89 6.57 -2.68
C ARG A 48 -10.67 5.80 -3.14
N PHE A 49 -9.72 6.52 -3.71
CA PHE A 49 -8.52 5.93 -4.29
C PHE A 49 -7.30 6.76 -3.91
N GLY A 50 -6.18 6.11 -3.79
CA GLY A 50 -4.93 6.82 -3.53
C GLY A 50 -3.79 5.85 -3.42
N ALA A 51 -2.65 6.37 -2.99
CA ALA A 51 -1.48 5.56 -2.77
C ALA A 51 -0.68 6.08 -1.59
N ILE A 52 -0.03 5.18 -0.89
CA ILE A 52 0.79 5.53 0.26
C ILE A 52 2.17 4.99 -0.02
N LYS A 53 3.18 5.86 0.05
CA LYS A 53 4.56 5.43 -0.14
C LYS A 53 4.98 4.56 1.03
N LEU A 54 5.75 3.55 0.72
CA LEU A 54 6.16 2.58 1.74
C LEU A 54 7.53 2.89 2.32
N ASN A 55 8.35 3.65 1.59
CA ASN A 55 9.64 4.05 2.10
C ASN A 55 9.58 5.34 2.91
N THR A 56 8.40 5.96 2.95
CA THR A 56 8.13 7.12 3.78
C THR A 56 6.72 6.94 4.32
N ASN A 57 6.17 8.00 4.90
CA ASN A 57 4.78 7.98 5.34
C ASN A 57 3.96 9.01 4.58
N TYR A 58 4.19 9.11 3.28
CA TYR A 58 3.54 10.11 2.44
C TYR A 58 2.40 9.50 1.65
N TYR A 59 1.28 10.20 1.65
CA TYR A 59 0.17 9.91 0.76
C TYR A 59 0.37 10.72 -0.51
N PHE A 60 0.11 10.12 -1.66
CA PHE A 60 0.16 10.91 -2.88
C PHE A 60 -0.98 10.53 -3.79
N PRO A 61 -1.52 11.51 -4.52
CA PRO A 61 -2.52 11.24 -5.53
C PRO A 61 -1.88 10.41 -6.64
N HIS A 62 -2.61 9.40 -7.09
CA HIS A 62 -2.02 8.50 -8.07
C HIS A 62 -3.14 7.98 -8.96
N GLY A 63 -3.04 8.26 -10.24
CA GLY A 63 -4.04 7.84 -11.20
C GLY A 63 -5.05 8.93 -11.48
N ASN A 64 -6.06 8.59 -12.28
CA ASN A 64 -7.04 9.55 -12.73
C ASN A 64 -8.17 9.79 -11.75
N LYS A 65 -8.33 8.88 -10.81
CA LYS A 65 -9.43 8.94 -9.86
C LYS A 65 -8.90 8.84 -8.46
N TYR A 66 -8.19 9.82 -8.03
CA TYR A 66 -7.64 9.78 -6.70
C TYR A 66 -8.42 10.68 -5.77
N THR A 67 -8.37 10.35 -4.49
CA THR A 67 -8.97 11.15 -3.44
C THR A 67 -7.92 12.08 -2.89
N ASP A 68 -8.28 13.34 -2.68
CA ASP A 68 -7.33 14.37 -2.26
C ASP A 68 -6.61 14.03 -0.97
N ARG A 69 -7.31 13.44 -0.03
CA ARG A 69 -6.75 13.19 1.29
C ARG A 69 -7.29 11.89 1.86
N LEU A 70 -6.50 11.24 2.68
CA LEU A 70 -6.99 10.17 3.51
C LEU A 70 -7.84 10.76 4.63
N SER A 71 -8.91 10.08 4.99
CA SER A 71 -9.62 10.43 6.20
C SER A 71 -8.85 9.91 7.41
N LYS A 72 -9.20 10.42 8.58
CA LYS A 72 -8.59 9.95 9.80
C LYS A 72 -8.81 8.46 10.01
N LYS A 73 -9.99 8.00 9.65
CA LYS A 73 -10.33 6.59 9.76
C LYS A 73 -9.47 5.75 8.83
N GLU A 74 -9.28 6.21 7.60
CA GLU A 74 -8.45 5.49 6.63
C GLU A 74 -7.01 5.42 7.09
N ASN A 75 -6.49 6.51 7.60
CA ASN A 75 -5.13 6.53 8.14
C ASN A 75 -5.01 5.53 9.30
N ALA A 76 -5.98 5.55 10.19
CA ALA A 76 -5.95 4.65 11.34
C ALA A 76 -5.99 3.18 10.90
N LEU A 77 -6.85 2.88 9.94
CA LEU A 77 -6.96 1.52 9.43
C LEU A 77 -5.68 1.07 8.73
N PHE A 78 -5.07 1.96 7.96
CA PHE A 78 -3.82 1.61 7.30
C PHE A 78 -2.73 1.32 8.34
N ASN A 79 -2.66 2.15 9.37
CA ASN A 79 -1.67 1.95 10.43
C ASN A 79 -1.88 0.61 11.14
N ILE A 80 -3.13 0.26 11.40
CA ILE A 80 -3.45 -1.02 12.04
C ILE A 80 -3.09 -2.17 11.13
N PHE A 81 -3.41 -2.06 9.83
CA PHE A 81 -3.09 -3.08 8.86
C PHE A 81 -1.59 -3.28 8.74
N MET A 82 -0.82 -2.20 8.73
CA MET A 82 0.60 -2.27 8.47
C MET A 82 1.38 -2.49 9.76
N THR A 83 1.25 -3.71 10.29
CA THR A 83 2.07 -4.13 11.43
C THR A 83 3.50 -4.36 10.93
N LYS A 84 4.41 -4.53 11.87
CA LYS A 84 5.80 -4.85 11.54
C LYS A 84 5.87 -6.09 10.66
N LYS A 85 5.09 -7.09 10.99
CA LYS A 85 5.12 -8.34 10.25
C LYS A 85 4.58 -8.19 8.84
N VAL A 86 3.50 -7.45 8.70
CA VAL A 86 2.95 -7.18 7.37
C VAL A 86 3.92 -6.37 6.56
N PHE A 87 4.53 -5.35 7.16
CA PHE A 87 5.52 -4.54 6.45
C PHE A 87 6.69 -5.40 5.98
N GLU A 88 7.16 -6.29 6.82
CA GLU A 88 8.25 -7.18 6.48
C GLU A 88 7.93 -8.01 5.24
N ASN A 89 6.71 -8.56 5.22
CA ASN A 89 6.25 -9.32 4.08
C ASN A 89 6.13 -8.48 2.82
N VAL A 90 5.50 -7.32 2.96
CA VAL A 90 5.31 -6.43 1.82
C VAL A 90 6.64 -5.98 1.27
N ALA A 91 7.59 -5.68 2.15
CA ALA A 91 8.92 -5.26 1.71
C ALA A 91 9.62 -6.34 0.92
N LYS A 92 9.51 -7.58 1.37
CA LYS A 92 10.13 -8.69 0.65
C LYS A 92 9.52 -8.88 -0.73
N ILE A 93 8.19 -8.82 -0.79
CA ILE A 93 7.51 -8.98 -2.07
C ILE A 93 7.90 -7.85 -3.02
N TRP A 94 7.89 -6.62 -2.52
CA TRP A 94 8.27 -5.48 -3.34
C TRP A 94 9.68 -5.65 -3.89
N ASN A 95 10.63 -6.00 -3.02
CA ASN A 95 12.01 -6.12 -3.43
C ASN A 95 12.21 -7.20 -4.50
N GLU A 96 11.45 -8.28 -4.39
CA GLU A 96 11.54 -9.35 -5.37
C GLU A 96 10.97 -8.94 -6.71
N GLN A 97 9.90 -8.20 -6.69
CA GLN A 97 9.20 -7.82 -7.93
C GLN A 97 9.82 -6.61 -8.61
N HIS A 98 10.68 -5.88 -7.91
CA HIS A 98 11.26 -4.65 -8.43
C HIS A 98 12.77 -4.65 -8.26
N PRO A 99 13.47 -5.49 -9.03
CA PRO A 99 14.93 -5.58 -8.88
C PRO A 99 15.62 -4.25 -9.17
N ASP A 100 15.03 -3.41 -10.01
CA ASP A 100 15.60 -2.11 -10.34
C ASP A 100 15.00 -0.97 -9.56
N GLY A 101 14.06 -1.26 -8.65
CA GLY A 101 13.43 -0.22 -7.86
C GLY A 101 14.18 0.08 -6.59
N LEU A 102 13.71 1.08 -5.88
CA LEU A 102 14.22 1.36 -4.55
C LEU A 102 13.89 0.18 -3.65
N LYS A 103 14.88 -0.28 -2.90
CA LYS A 103 14.66 -1.40 -2.01
C LYS A 103 14.09 -0.92 -0.69
N LEU A 104 13.25 -1.75 -0.11
CA LEU A 104 12.75 -1.50 1.23
C LEU A 104 13.57 -2.33 2.20
N ASN A 105 13.91 -1.74 3.34
CA ASN A 105 14.51 -2.50 4.41
C ASN A 105 13.38 -3.08 5.26
N PRO A 106 13.20 -4.41 5.28
CA PRO A 106 12.05 -4.99 6.00
C PRO A 106 12.05 -4.68 7.50
N LYS A 107 13.18 -4.25 8.04
CA LYS A 107 13.28 -3.97 9.47
C LYS A 107 13.11 -2.50 9.81
N LEU A 108 12.94 -1.65 8.82
CA LEU A 108 12.82 -0.21 9.05
C LEU A 108 11.46 0.28 8.56
N LYS A 109 10.43 -0.09 9.29
CA LYS A 109 9.08 0.33 8.96
C LYS A 109 8.90 1.81 9.31
N PRO A 110 8.44 2.64 8.36
CA PRO A 110 8.09 4.02 8.69
C PRO A 110 6.94 4.08 9.69
N ASP A 111 6.78 5.24 10.29
CA ASP A 111 5.68 5.47 11.21
C ASP A 111 4.45 5.89 10.41
N TYR A 112 3.52 4.97 10.22
CA TYR A 112 2.31 5.24 9.46
C TYR A 112 1.15 5.74 10.35
N SER A 113 1.42 5.98 11.63
CA SER A 113 0.37 6.52 12.49
C SER A 113 -0.04 7.92 12.07
N VAL A 114 0.88 8.64 11.45
CA VAL A 114 0.59 9.96 10.89
C VAL A 114 1.07 9.95 9.44
N ILE A 115 0.14 9.92 8.51
CA ILE A 115 0.48 9.94 7.09
C ILE A 115 0.42 11.37 6.61
N ILE A 116 1.49 11.81 5.97
CA ILE A 116 1.63 13.18 5.51
C ILE A 116 0.89 13.36 4.20
N MET A 117 0.01 14.34 4.18
CA MET A 117 -0.82 14.63 3.01
C MET A 117 -0.12 15.61 2.10
N PRO A 118 -0.46 15.59 0.81
CA PRO A 118 0.06 16.62 -0.10
C PRO A 118 -0.52 17.96 0.25
N LYS A 119 0.19 18.99 -0.12
CA LYS A 119 -0.26 20.34 0.12
C LYS A 119 -1.31 20.78 -0.88
#